data_15b0b979b09197b826edf9e3f4982805
#
_entry.id   15b0b979b09197b826edf9e3f4982805
#
_cell.length_a   1.000
_cell.length_b   1.000
_cell.length_c   1.000
_cell.angle_alpha   90.00
_cell.angle_beta   90.00
_cell.angle_gamma   90.00
#
_symmetry.space_group_name_H-M   'P 1'
#
loop_
_entity.id
_entity.type
_entity.pdbx_description
1 polymer ?
#
loop_
_entity_poly.entity_id
_entity_poly.type
_entity_poly.pdbx_seq_one_letter_code
_entity_poly.pdbx_strand_id
1 'polypeptide(L)'
;MEYKFEKLTEKIFVCASTDHRFGTDAFLLADFSKYRAKDKACDLGTGCGIIPLIMQKSRPPQVTYAVDIQEGAIEQLKLGMERSGVTGIVPVCADLKELWEGAPIGQLDLVTCNPPYKADNAGFQSEITAQRIARHEIMCNIYDVCVAAEKLLKFGGRLCICNRPERLSDVMHAMKCSNIEPKRIRFVSKNPGEAPWLFLIEGKKGSKPFMQVEPQLYIRSENGFTEELQRIYDTGKEVDLT
;
A
#
# COMPACT_ATOMS: atom_id res chain seq x y z
N MET A 1 -6.12 23.27 -7.09
CA MET A 1 -6.59 21.86 -6.97
C MET A 1 -7.78 21.84 -6.05
N GLU A 2 -8.83 21.12 -6.40
CA GLU A 2 -9.98 20.94 -5.51
C GLU A 2 -9.71 19.72 -4.65
N TYR A 3 -9.67 19.91 -3.32
CA TYR A 3 -9.48 18.85 -2.35
C TYR A 3 -10.84 18.36 -1.83
N LYS A 4 -11.02 17.05 -1.76
CA LYS A 4 -12.20 16.42 -1.18
C LYS A 4 -11.78 15.54 0.00
N PHE A 5 -12.47 15.69 1.12
CA PHE A 5 -12.25 14.80 2.26
C PHE A 5 -13.20 13.60 2.19
N GLU A 6 -12.64 12.42 2.23
CA GLU A 6 -13.37 11.16 2.30
C GLU A 6 -13.23 10.57 3.71
N LYS A 7 -14.33 10.07 4.25
CA LYS A 7 -14.42 9.55 5.62
C LYS A 7 -14.06 8.07 5.65
N LEU A 8 -12.99 7.72 6.36
CA LEU A 8 -12.60 6.32 6.59
C LEU A 8 -13.26 5.74 7.85
N THR A 9 -13.41 6.55 8.90
CA THR A 9 -14.14 6.24 10.14
C THR A 9 -14.78 7.52 10.66
N GLU A 10 -15.49 7.46 11.78
CA GLU A 10 -16.05 8.67 12.44
C GLU A 10 -14.97 9.73 12.76
N LYS A 11 -13.70 9.33 12.88
CA LYS A 11 -12.60 10.21 13.29
C LYS A 11 -11.51 10.36 12.23
N ILE A 12 -11.36 9.41 11.31
CA ILE A 12 -10.26 9.40 10.33
C ILE A 12 -10.78 9.82 8.96
N PHE A 13 -10.12 10.80 8.38
CA PHE A 13 -10.41 11.36 7.06
C PHE A 13 -9.17 11.29 6.17
N VAL A 14 -9.36 11.04 4.90
CA VAL A 14 -8.33 11.18 3.87
C VAL A 14 -8.67 12.34 2.97
N CYS A 15 -7.66 13.14 2.63
CA CYS A 15 -7.78 14.22 1.65
C CYS A 15 -7.40 13.68 0.28
N ALA A 16 -8.37 13.57 -0.62
CA ALA A 16 -8.17 13.10 -2.00
C ALA A 16 -8.28 14.24 -3.01
N SER A 17 -7.65 14.09 -4.17
CA SER A 17 -7.77 14.99 -5.32
C SER A 17 -7.95 14.17 -6.59
N THR A 18 -8.13 14.85 -7.73
CA THR A 18 -8.17 14.19 -9.05
C THR A 18 -6.88 13.44 -9.37
N ASP A 19 -5.74 13.89 -8.82
CA ASP A 19 -4.42 13.38 -9.13
C ASP A 19 -3.99 12.25 -8.19
N HIS A 20 -4.45 12.27 -6.93
CA HIS A 20 -4.16 11.25 -5.92
C HIS A 20 -5.47 10.72 -5.34
N ARG A 21 -5.88 9.58 -5.89
CA ARG A 21 -7.02 8.77 -5.43
C ARG A 21 -6.52 7.46 -4.87
N PHE A 22 -7.37 6.78 -4.15
CA PHE A 22 -7.09 5.46 -3.60
C PHE A 22 -8.16 4.48 -4.02
N GLY A 23 -7.81 3.19 -4.03
CA GLY A 23 -8.69 2.09 -4.39
C GLY A 23 -8.81 1.06 -3.28
N THR A 24 -9.55 0.01 -3.56
CA THR A 24 -9.74 -1.17 -2.68
C THR A 24 -8.39 -1.82 -2.31
N ASP A 25 -7.42 -1.79 -3.21
CA ASP A 25 -6.08 -2.34 -3.04
C ASP A 25 -5.35 -1.81 -1.80
N ALA A 26 -5.48 -0.53 -1.49
CA ALA A 26 -4.88 0.07 -0.29
C ALA A 26 -5.47 -0.52 1.01
N PHE A 27 -6.78 -0.75 1.07
CA PHE A 27 -7.43 -1.39 2.22
C PHE A 27 -7.00 -2.85 2.37
N LEU A 28 -6.95 -3.57 1.25
CA LEU A 28 -6.50 -4.97 1.21
C LEU A 28 -5.05 -5.10 1.66
N LEU A 29 -4.17 -4.22 1.21
CA LEU A 29 -2.76 -4.22 1.59
C LEU A 29 -2.57 -3.87 3.08
N ALA A 30 -3.29 -2.88 3.58
CA ALA A 30 -3.24 -2.50 5.00
C ALA A 30 -3.66 -3.67 5.90
N ASP A 31 -4.79 -4.36 5.60
CA ASP A 31 -5.22 -5.56 6.34
C ASP A 31 -4.22 -6.71 6.20
N PHE A 32 -3.76 -6.99 5.00
CA PHE A 32 -2.78 -8.06 4.73
C PHE A 32 -1.46 -7.83 5.46
N SER A 33 -1.03 -6.61 5.68
CA SER A 33 0.25 -6.28 6.33
C SER A 33 0.35 -6.75 7.78
N LYS A 34 -0.79 -7.03 8.44
CA LYS A 34 -0.85 -7.52 9.84
C LYS A 34 0.04 -6.67 10.76
N TYR A 35 -0.03 -5.34 10.62
CA TYR A 35 0.73 -4.40 11.45
C TYR A 35 0.36 -4.52 12.93
N ARG A 36 1.27 -4.10 13.81
CA ARG A 36 1.12 -4.20 15.26
C ARG A 36 1.41 -2.85 15.91
N ALA A 37 0.82 -2.58 17.07
CA ALA A 37 1.01 -1.32 17.80
C ALA A 37 2.47 -1.00 18.16
N LYS A 38 3.33 -2.02 18.29
CA LYS A 38 4.76 -1.85 18.56
C LYS A 38 5.63 -1.68 17.31
N ASP A 39 5.07 -1.89 16.11
CA ASP A 39 5.84 -1.84 14.87
C ASP A 39 6.22 -0.39 14.55
N LYS A 40 7.45 -0.19 14.09
CA LYS A 40 7.85 0.98 13.34
C LYS A 40 7.64 0.68 11.87
N ALA A 41 6.76 1.44 11.23
CA ALA A 41 6.34 1.18 9.85
C ALA A 41 6.77 2.28 8.89
N CYS A 42 6.81 1.96 7.60
CA CYS A 42 6.96 2.92 6.51
C CYS A 42 6.05 2.51 5.35
N ASP A 43 5.44 3.51 4.70
CA ASP A 43 4.69 3.33 3.46
C ASP A 43 5.42 4.07 2.34
N LEU A 44 5.95 3.33 1.36
CA LEU A 44 6.72 3.86 0.24
C LEU A 44 5.79 4.14 -0.95
N GLY A 45 5.83 5.37 -1.48
CA GLY A 45 4.88 5.84 -2.49
C GLY A 45 3.48 6.02 -1.87
N THR A 46 3.42 6.73 -0.75
CA THR A 46 2.21 6.79 0.10
C THR A 46 1.03 7.52 -0.54
N GLY A 47 1.27 8.35 -1.57
CA GLY A 47 0.23 9.19 -2.18
C GLY A 47 -0.43 10.08 -1.14
N CYS A 48 -1.76 10.13 -1.14
CA CYS A 48 -2.54 10.88 -0.14
C CYS A 48 -2.50 10.30 1.27
N GLY A 49 -1.67 9.28 1.53
CA GLY A 49 -1.49 8.68 2.85
C GLY A 49 -2.59 7.71 3.27
N ILE A 50 -3.29 7.12 2.33
CA ILE A 50 -4.43 6.22 2.62
C ILE A 50 -4.03 5.04 3.51
N ILE A 51 -2.92 4.34 3.22
CA ILE A 51 -2.47 3.19 4.00
C ILE A 51 -2.06 3.59 5.43
N PRO A 52 -1.20 4.60 5.64
CA PRO A 52 -0.92 5.12 6.97
C PRO A 52 -2.16 5.54 7.76
N LEU A 53 -3.12 6.22 7.12
CA LEU A 53 -4.37 6.64 7.77
C LEU A 53 -5.27 5.44 8.14
N ILE A 54 -5.35 4.41 7.30
CA ILE A 54 -6.04 3.16 7.65
C ILE A 54 -5.41 2.52 8.89
N MET A 55 -4.08 2.52 9.00
CA MET A 55 -3.37 1.97 10.15
C MET A 55 -3.67 2.72 11.47
N GLN A 56 -4.19 3.96 11.40
CA GLN A 56 -4.59 4.73 12.60
C GLN A 56 -5.97 4.36 13.14
N LYS A 57 -6.74 3.48 12.47
CA LYS A 57 -8.14 3.19 12.85
C LYS A 57 -8.31 2.58 14.24
N SER A 58 -7.45 1.64 14.66
CA SER A 58 -7.67 0.90 15.90
C SER A 58 -6.42 0.73 16.78
N ARG A 59 -5.38 0.12 16.27
CA ARG A 59 -4.12 -0.16 16.98
C ARG A 59 -2.94 0.33 16.15
N PRO A 60 -2.73 1.66 16.07
CA PRO A 60 -1.72 2.22 15.20
C PRO A 60 -0.32 1.71 15.53
N PRO A 61 0.57 1.59 14.54
CA PRO A 61 2.00 1.39 14.76
C PRO A 61 2.57 2.47 15.70
N GLN A 62 3.70 2.20 16.32
CA GLN A 62 4.40 3.18 17.17
C GLN A 62 4.71 4.46 16.40
N VAL A 63 5.10 4.31 15.14
CA VAL A 63 5.32 5.39 14.17
C VAL A 63 5.15 4.83 12.76
N THR A 64 4.61 5.64 11.84
CA THR A 64 4.53 5.32 10.42
C THR A 64 5.16 6.44 9.60
N TYR A 65 6.29 6.17 8.95
CA TYR A 65 6.86 7.08 7.96
C TYR A 65 6.05 6.95 6.65
N ALA A 66 5.61 8.06 6.10
CA ALA A 66 4.81 8.10 4.87
C ALA A 66 5.60 8.88 3.81
N VAL A 67 6.19 8.15 2.87
CA VAL A 67 7.18 8.68 1.92
C VAL A 67 6.56 8.80 0.54
N ASP A 68 6.66 9.97 -0.07
CA ASP A 68 6.33 10.21 -1.47
C ASP A 68 7.24 11.29 -2.05
N ILE A 69 7.55 11.20 -3.33
CA ILE A 69 8.36 12.20 -4.04
C ILE A 69 7.54 13.45 -4.39
N GLN A 70 6.21 13.33 -4.39
CA GLN A 70 5.30 14.40 -4.81
C GLN A 70 4.89 15.26 -3.61
N GLU A 71 5.28 16.54 -3.61
CA GLU A 71 4.90 17.51 -2.57
C GLU A 71 3.39 17.60 -2.37
N GLY A 72 2.60 17.59 -3.47
CA GLY A 72 1.14 17.65 -3.40
C GLY A 72 0.51 16.43 -2.69
N ALA A 73 1.10 15.24 -2.82
CA ALA A 73 0.67 14.04 -2.11
C ALA A 73 0.92 14.18 -0.60
N ILE A 74 2.10 14.67 -0.23
CA ILE A 74 2.46 14.93 1.18
C ILE A 74 1.60 16.03 1.79
N GLU A 75 1.25 17.06 1.03
CA GLU A 75 0.31 18.10 1.48
C GLU A 75 -1.08 17.52 1.78
N GLN A 76 -1.61 16.69 0.89
CA GLN A 76 -2.89 15.99 1.10
C GLN A 76 -2.87 15.11 2.35
N LEU A 77 -1.79 14.35 2.57
CA LEU A 77 -1.62 13.57 3.78
C LEU A 77 -1.66 14.46 5.04
N LYS A 78 -0.93 15.59 5.04
CA LYS A 78 -0.92 16.53 6.17
C LYS A 78 -2.31 17.08 6.48
N LEU A 79 -3.08 17.45 5.44
CA LEU A 79 -4.47 17.90 5.59
C LEU A 79 -5.38 16.78 6.18
N GLY A 80 -5.20 15.54 5.73
CA GLY A 80 -5.91 14.38 6.28
C GLY A 80 -5.58 14.13 7.75
N MET A 81 -4.30 14.23 8.12
CA MET A 81 -3.82 14.10 9.50
C MET A 81 -4.39 15.19 10.41
N GLU A 82 -4.31 16.44 9.97
CA GLU A 82 -4.84 17.59 10.73
C GLU A 82 -6.33 17.42 10.99
N ARG A 83 -7.12 17.14 9.96
CA ARG A 83 -8.56 16.93 10.11
C ARG A 83 -8.92 15.76 11.02
N SER A 84 -8.05 14.74 11.07
CA SER A 84 -8.26 13.53 11.88
C SER A 84 -7.67 13.62 13.29
N GLY A 85 -6.88 14.65 13.60
CA GLY A 85 -6.14 14.75 14.85
C GLY A 85 -5.07 13.65 15.00
N VAL A 86 -4.51 13.15 13.90
CA VAL A 86 -3.53 12.06 13.89
C VAL A 86 -2.11 12.61 13.99
N THR A 87 -1.32 12.06 14.93
CA THR A 87 0.08 12.46 15.18
C THR A 87 1.10 11.33 14.99
N GLY A 88 0.64 10.08 14.82
CA GLY A 88 1.52 8.89 14.70
C GLY A 88 2.12 8.67 13.31
N ILE A 89 1.89 9.57 12.35
CA ILE A 89 2.44 9.51 10.99
C ILE A 89 3.49 10.61 10.82
N VAL A 90 4.60 10.29 10.18
CA VAL A 90 5.68 11.22 9.81
C VAL A 90 5.69 11.37 8.29
N PRO A 91 5.11 12.46 7.73
CA PRO A 91 5.14 12.72 6.30
C PRO A 91 6.55 13.08 5.83
N VAL A 92 7.02 12.44 4.75
CA VAL A 92 8.36 12.62 4.19
C VAL A 92 8.25 12.85 2.68
N CYS A 93 8.68 14.04 2.22
CA CYS A 93 8.80 14.33 0.79
C CYS A 93 10.21 13.96 0.33
N ALA A 94 10.39 12.81 -0.30
CA ALA A 94 11.70 12.32 -0.73
C ALA A 94 11.60 11.27 -1.85
N ASP A 95 12.66 11.16 -2.65
CA ASP A 95 12.85 10.01 -3.55
C ASP A 95 13.30 8.80 -2.72
N LEU A 96 12.51 7.74 -2.76
CA LEU A 96 12.80 6.51 -2.01
C LEU A 96 14.15 5.86 -2.42
N LYS A 97 14.66 6.15 -3.63
CA LYS A 97 15.96 5.63 -4.10
C LYS A 97 17.15 6.24 -3.35
N GLU A 98 17.03 7.49 -2.91
CA GLU A 98 18.14 8.23 -2.30
C GLU A 98 18.16 8.14 -0.77
N LEU A 99 17.09 7.66 -0.14
CA LEU A 99 16.83 7.76 1.29
C LEU A 99 16.97 9.21 1.81
N TRP A 100 16.04 9.65 2.62
CA TRP A 100 16.02 11.01 3.18
C TRP A 100 16.93 11.13 4.41
N GLU A 101 17.27 12.36 4.78
CA GLU A 101 17.99 12.64 6.02
C GLU A 101 17.17 12.17 7.23
N GLY A 102 17.83 11.42 8.12
CA GLY A 102 17.17 10.83 9.29
C GLY A 102 16.32 9.59 8.98
N ALA A 103 16.46 8.99 7.78
CA ALA A 103 15.78 7.72 7.45
C ALA A 103 16.12 6.63 8.50
N PRO A 104 15.13 5.85 8.97
CA PRO A 104 15.33 4.84 10.01
C PRO A 104 15.97 3.56 9.45
N ILE A 105 17.21 3.66 8.98
CA ILE A 105 17.97 2.57 8.34
C ILE A 105 18.09 1.38 9.29
N GLY A 106 17.65 0.20 8.85
CA GLY A 106 17.75 -1.04 9.61
C GLY A 106 16.90 -1.09 10.88
N GLN A 107 15.91 -0.22 11.03
CA GLN A 107 15.10 -0.11 12.26
C GLN A 107 13.63 -0.51 12.10
N LEU A 108 13.11 -0.59 10.86
CA LEU A 108 11.69 -0.81 10.64
C LEU A 108 11.29 -2.28 10.78
N ASP A 109 10.11 -2.47 11.34
CA ASP A 109 9.44 -3.77 11.45
C ASP A 109 8.64 -4.11 10.18
N LEU A 110 8.10 -3.07 9.52
CA LEU A 110 7.20 -3.20 8.40
C LEU A 110 7.45 -2.08 7.38
N VAL A 111 7.50 -2.47 6.11
CA VAL A 111 7.39 -1.55 4.97
C VAL A 111 6.20 -2.00 4.13
N THR A 112 5.35 -1.06 3.71
CA THR A 112 4.28 -1.27 2.74
C THR A 112 4.58 -0.50 1.47
N CYS A 113 4.11 -1.00 0.32
CA CYS A 113 4.12 -0.28 -0.94
C CYS A 113 2.96 -0.75 -1.81
N ASN A 114 2.13 0.21 -2.23
CA ASN A 114 1.13 0.03 -3.28
C ASN A 114 1.61 0.76 -4.53
N PRO A 115 2.50 0.17 -5.33
CA PRO A 115 3.10 0.86 -6.47
C PRO A 115 2.05 1.11 -7.57
N PRO A 116 2.15 2.19 -8.34
CA PRO A 116 1.32 2.37 -9.51
C PRO A 116 1.55 1.23 -10.51
N TYR A 117 0.49 0.57 -10.93
CA TYR A 117 0.53 -0.49 -11.94
C TYR A 117 -0.35 -0.12 -13.13
N LYS A 118 0.08 -0.50 -14.35
CA LYS A 118 -0.75 -0.32 -15.54
C LYS A 118 -2.05 -1.09 -15.36
N ALA A 119 -3.18 -0.41 -15.48
CA ALA A 119 -4.46 -1.07 -15.68
C ALA A 119 -4.49 -1.60 -17.13
N ASP A 120 -4.08 -2.84 -17.35
CA ASP A 120 -4.35 -3.52 -18.61
C ASP A 120 -5.86 -3.61 -18.76
N ASN A 121 -6.40 -3.10 -19.88
CA ASN A 121 -7.83 -3.08 -20.25
C ASN A 121 -8.73 -1.98 -19.71
N ALA A 122 -8.25 -0.84 -19.28
CA ALA A 122 -9.08 0.35 -19.24
C ALA A 122 -9.20 0.89 -20.67
N GLY A 123 -10.25 0.47 -21.39
CA GLY A 123 -10.61 1.07 -22.66
C GLY A 123 -10.65 2.60 -22.50
N PHE A 124 -9.96 3.32 -23.42
CA PHE A 124 -9.92 4.80 -23.48
C PHE A 124 -9.57 5.50 -22.16
N GLN A 125 -8.49 5.10 -21.49
CA GLN A 125 -7.85 6.01 -20.55
C GLN A 125 -7.18 7.15 -21.34
N SER A 126 -7.39 8.39 -20.89
CA SER A 126 -6.79 9.54 -21.56
C SER A 126 -5.27 9.34 -21.66
N GLU A 127 -4.67 9.80 -22.78
CA GLU A 127 -3.21 9.75 -22.99
C GLU A 127 -2.43 10.34 -21.80
N ILE A 128 -3.02 11.30 -21.10
CA ILE A 128 -2.48 11.92 -19.88
C ILE A 128 -2.28 10.90 -18.76
N THR A 129 -3.23 9.98 -18.54
CA THR A 129 -3.12 8.94 -17.48
C THR A 129 -2.06 7.91 -17.84
N ALA A 130 -2.02 7.47 -19.12
CA ALA A 130 -1.00 6.54 -19.59
C ALA A 130 0.42 7.13 -19.50
N GLN A 131 0.58 8.42 -19.82
CA GLN A 131 1.86 9.14 -19.69
C GLN A 131 2.28 9.33 -18.23
N ARG A 132 1.34 9.57 -17.31
CA ARG A 132 1.63 9.67 -15.87
C ARG A 132 2.11 8.33 -15.31
N ILE A 133 1.41 7.23 -15.61
CA ILE A 133 1.80 5.88 -15.19
C ILE A 133 3.18 5.53 -15.74
N ALA A 134 3.42 5.78 -17.04
CA ALA A 134 4.73 5.54 -17.67
C ALA A 134 5.86 6.35 -17.02
N ARG A 135 5.62 7.63 -16.66
CA ARG A 135 6.59 8.45 -15.92
C ARG A 135 6.90 7.87 -14.53
N HIS A 136 5.88 7.39 -13.80
CA HIS A 136 6.09 6.77 -12.49
C HIS A 136 6.88 5.46 -12.59
N GLU A 137 6.62 4.60 -13.58
CA GLU A 137 7.42 3.38 -13.82
C GLU A 137 8.86 3.67 -14.23
N ILE A 138 9.10 4.79 -14.96
CA ILE A 138 10.45 5.24 -15.30
C ILE A 138 11.17 5.83 -14.07
N MET A 139 10.45 6.51 -13.19
CA MET A 139 11.03 7.16 -12.01
C MET A 139 11.29 6.19 -10.87
N CYS A 140 10.48 5.13 -10.70
CA CYS A 140 10.63 4.14 -9.64
C CYS A 140 10.06 2.80 -10.08
N ASN A 141 10.90 1.79 -10.13
CA ASN A 141 10.51 0.42 -10.45
C ASN A 141 10.46 -0.46 -9.19
N ILE A 142 9.97 -1.71 -9.33
CA ILE A 142 9.81 -2.62 -8.18
C ILE A 142 11.13 -2.98 -7.51
N TYR A 143 12.25 -2.96 -8.24
CA TYR A 143 13.59 -3.21 -7.68
C TYR A 143 14.00 -2.06 -6.76
N ASP A 144 13.73 -0.80 -7.15
CA ASP A 144 14.00 0.37 -6.32
C ASP A 144 13.25 0.30 -4.98
N VAL A 145 11.96 -0.10 -5.03
CA VAL A 145 11.14 -0.34 -3.83
C VAL A 145 11.76 -1.41 -2.93
N CYS A 146 12.16 -2.55 -3.50
CA CYS A 146 12.73 -3.64 -2.72
C CYS A 146 14.09 -3.26 -2.11
N VAL A 147 14.93 -2.52 -2.85
CA VAL A 147 16.24 -2.03 -2.36
C VAL A 147 16.04 -1.01 -1.22
N ALA A 148 15.12 -0.05 -1.38
CA ALA A 148 14.80 0.91 -0.32
C ALA A 148 14.25 0.20 0.93
N ALA A 149 13.32 -0.73 0.75
CA ALA A 149 12.76 -1.51 1.85
C ALA A 149 13.84 -2.34 2.57
N GLU A 150 14.76 -2.96 1.83
CA GLU A 150 15.87 -3.72 2.42
C GLU A 150 16.73 -2.83 3.34
N LYS A 151 17.08 -1.63 2.92
CA LYS A 151 17.87 -0.70 3.73
C LYS A 151 17.12 -0.26 4.99
N LEU A 152 15.83 0.00 4.90
CA LEU A 152 15.00 0.46 6.01
C LEU A 152 14.67 -0.64 7.03
N LEU A 153 14.41 -1.86 6.56
CA LEU A 153 14.01 -2.98 7.39
C LEU A 153 15.15 -3.48 8.29
N LYS A 154 14.83 -3.77 9.54
CA LYS A 154 15.68 -4.58 10.41
C LYS A 154 15.72 -6.05 9.93
N PHE A 155 16.69 -6.83 10.43
CA PHE A 155 16.67 -8.28 10.20
C PHE A 155 15.35 -8.88 10.69
N GLY A 156 14.71 -9.67 9.82
CA GLY A 156 13.38 -10.23 10.10
C GLY A 156 12.21 -9.26 9.96
N GLY A 157 12.46 -8.00 9.57
CA GLY A 157 11.42 -7.05 9.18
C GLY A 157 10.74 -7.48 7.87
N ARG A 158 9.54 -6.95 7.62
CA ARG A 158 8.63 -7.42 6.57
C ARG A 158 8.36 -6.33 5.55
N LEU A 159 8.37 -6.70 4.27
CA LEU A 159 7.89 -5.89 3.16
C LEU A 159 6.57 -6.48 2.64
N CYS A 160 5.52 -5.68 2.60
CA CYS A 160 4.22 -6.04 2.03
C CYS A 160 3.94 -5.20 0.79
N ILE A 161 3.63 -5.86 -0.32
CA ILE A 161 3.35 -5.24 -1.62
C ILE A 161 2.05 -5.82 -2.17
N CYS A 162 1.24 -5.00 -2.86
CA CYS A 162 0.22 -5.49 -3.77
C CYS A 162 0.60 -5.18 -5.21
N ASN A 163 0.23 -6.06 -6.15
CA ASN A 163 0.47 -5.81 -7.57
C ASN A 163 -0.45 -6.70 -8.43
N ARG A 164 -0.42 -6.49 -9.75
CA ARG A 164 -1.13 -7.30 -10.73
C ARG A 164 -0.48 -8.68 -10.88
N PRO A 165 -1.26 -9.77 -11.10
CA PRO A 165 -0.72 -11.13 -11.24
C PRO A 165 0.37 -11.26 -12.30
N GLU A 166 0.29 -10.49 -13.38
CA GLU A 166 1.26 -10.47 -14.49
C GLU A 166 2.66 -10.04 -14.03
N ARG A 167 2.75 -9.30 -12.90
CA ARG A 167 4.02 -8.82 -12.35
C ARG A 167 4.55 -9.69 -11.20
N LEU A 168 3.89 -10.83 -10.91
CA LEU A 168 4.26 -11.68 -9.77
C LEU A 168 5.71 -12.16 -9.83
N SER A 169 6.15 -12.63 -10.98
CA SER A 169 7.52 -13.10 -11.16
C SER A 169 8.55 -12.00 -10.92
N ASP A 170 8.28 -10.78 -11.42
CA ASP A 170 9.16 -9.63 -11.28
C ASP A 170 9.28 -9.20 -9.81
N VAL A 171 8.13 -9.14 -9.11
CA VAL A 171 8.09 -8.77 -7.69
C VAL A 171 8.85 -9.78 -6.84
N MET A 172 8.62 -11.08 -7.05
CA MET A 172 9.32 -12.14 -6.33
C MET A 172 10.83 -12.11 -6.59
N HIS A 173 11.23 -11.89 -7.85
CA HIS A 173 12.63 -11.78 -8.22
C HIS A 173 13.29 -10.57 -7.57
N ALA A 174 12.66 -9.39 -7.64
CA ALA A 174 13.16 -8.17 -7.01
C ALA A 174 13.33 -8.32 -5.50
N MET A 175 12.36 -8.93 -4.81
CA MET A 175 12.46 -9.24 -3.38
C MET A 175 13.69 -10.11 -3.08
N LYS A 176 13.86 -11.22 -3.82
CA LYS A 176 14.98 -12.15 -3.60
C LYS A 176 16.34 -11.48 -3.88
N CYS A 177 16.46 -10.69 -4.95
CA CYS A 177 17.67 -9.93 -5.26
C CYS A 177 18.01 -8.90 -4.16
N SER A 178 17.02 -8.45 -3.40
CA SER A 178 17.17 -7.49 -2.30
C SER A 178 17.21 -8.15 -0.90
N ASN A 179 17.61 -9.42 -0.80
CA ASN A 179 17.68 -10.14 0.48
C ASN A 179 16.35 -10.16 1.28
N ILE A 180 15.23 -10.05 0.57
CA ILE A 180 13.87 -10.14 1.14
C ILE A 180 13.23 -11.43 0.61
N GLU A 181 13.15 -12.45 1.43
CA GLU A 181 12.58 -13.75 1.03
C GLU A 181 11.07 -13.70 1.06
N PRO A 182 10.35 -13.99 -0.07
CA PRO A 182 8.91 -14.12 -0.10
C PRO A 182 8.41 -15.19 0.88
N LYS A 183 7.43 -14.84 1.73
CA LYS A 183 6.98 -15.70 2.84
C LYS A 183 5.51 -16.03 2.80
N ARG A 184 4.70 -15.11 2.25
CA ARG A 184 3.24 -15.25 2.25
C ARG A 184 2.68 -14.56 1.02
N ILE A 185 1.73 -15.21 0.35
CA ILE A 185 1.01 -14.64 -0.79
C ILE A 185 -0.47 -14.91 -0.67
N ARG A 186 -1.27 -13.96 -1.11
CA ARG A 186 -2.71 -14.07 -1.22
C ARG A 186 -3.20 -13.49 -2.53
N PHE A 187 -4.04 -14.22 -3.26
CA PHE A 187 -4.68 -13.73 -4.47
C PHE A 187 -6.05 -13.15 -4.18
N VAL A 188 -6.46 -12.15 -4.97
CA VAL A 188 -7.74 -11.47 -4.84
C VAL A 188 -8.47 -11.54 -6.16
N SER A 189 -9.72 -12.04 -6.16
CA SER A 189 -10.63 -12.05 -7.30
C SER A 189 -11.90 -11.27 -7.00
N LYS A 190 -12.58 -10.79 -8.05
CA LYS A 190 -13.86 -10.11 -7.87
C LYS A 190 -14.94 -11.09 -7.40
N ASN A 191 -15.06 -12.21 -8.09
CA ASN A 191 -16.06 -13.24 -7.79
C ASN A 191 -15.40 -14.63 -7.69
N PRO A 192 -16.05 -15.62 -7.02
CA PRO A 192 -15.63 -17.01 -7.08
C PRO A 192 -15.56 -17.51 -8.52
N GLY A 193 -14.50 -18.25 -8.86
CA GLY A 193 -14.29 -18.80 -10.21
C GLY A 193 -13.64 -17.83 -11.22
N GLU A 194 -13.52 -16.54 -10.89
CA GLU A 194 -12.79 -15.58 -11.73
C GLU A 194 -11.27 -15.61 -11.45
N ALA A 195 -10.48 -15.33 -12.48
CA ALA A 195 -9.04 -15.14 -12.33
C ALA A 195 -8.74 -13.97 -11.36
N PRO A 196 -7.66 -14.08 -10.56
CA PRO A 196 -7.27 -12.98 -9.69
C PRO A 196 -6.84 -11.76 -10.50
N TRP A 197 -7.22 -10.59 -10.01
CA TRP A 197 -6.84 -9.29 -10.58
C TRP A 197 -5.76 -8.59 -9.76
N LEU A 198 -5.52 -9.06 -8.54
CA LEU A 198 -4.53 -8.54 -7.62
C LEU A 198 -3.89 -9.70 -6.85
N PHE A 199 -2.64 -9.54 -6.47
CA PHE A 199 -2.02 -10.33 -5.41
C PHE A 199 -1.45 -9.43 -4.32
N LEU A 200 -1.39 -9.99 -3.12
CA LEU A 200 -0.76 -9.41 -1.93
C LEU A 200 0.39 -10.32 -1.56
N ILE A 201 1.59 -9.79 -1.39
CA ILE A 201 2.78 -10.58 -1.05
C ILE A 201 3.53 -9.96 0.11
N GLU A 202 3.97 -10.81 1.03
CA GLU A 202 4.85 -10.44 2.14
C GLU A 202 6.18 -11.15 1.96
N GLY A 203 7.27 -10.38 1.99
CA GLY A 203 8.62 -10.89 2.11
C GLY A 203 9.24 -10.49 3.44
N LYS A 204 10.26 -11.26 3.89
CA LYS A 204 10.94 -11.04 5.16
C LYS A 204 12.45 -10.96 4.95
N LYS A 205 13.06 -9.85 5.42
CA LYS A 205 14.51 -9.62 5.29
C LYS A 205 15.34 -10.67 6.02
N GLY A 206 16.32 -11.23 5.30
CA GLY A 206 17.26 -12.21 5.83
C GLY A 206 16.64 -13.55 6.22
N SER A 207 15.47 -13.89 5.69
CA SER A 207 14.76 -15.13 6.01
C SER A 207 15.16 -16.28 5.08
N LYS A 208 14.95 -17.51 5.54
CA LYS A 208 15.12 -18.74 4.73
C LYS A 208 13.92 -18.96 3.83
N PRO A 209 14.07 -19.66 2.68
CA PRO A 209 12.94 -20.03 1.82
C PRO A 209 11.85 -20.76 2.58
N PHE A 210 10.65 -20.49 2.27
CA PHE A 210 9.40 -21.16 2.62
C PHE A 210 8.25 -20.19 2.39
N MET A 211 7.35 -20.47 1.46
CA MET A 211 6.23 -19.62 1.12
C MET A 211 4.90 -20.26 1.50
N GLN A 212 4.05 -19.50 2.15
CA GLN A 212 2.68 -19.87 2.44
C GLN A 212 1.74 -19.18 1.42
N VAL A 213 0.88 -19.97 0.80
CA VAL A 213 -0.23 -19.46 -0.02
C VAL A 213 -1.48 -19.41 0.87
N GLU A 214 -2.03 -18.21 1.06
CA GLU A 214 -3.26 -18.03 1.82
C GLU A 214 -4.50 -18.34 0.96
N PRO A 215 -5.64 -18.67 1.56
CA PRO A 215 -6.90 -18.80 0.84
C PRO A 215 -7.21 -17.54 0.05
N GLN A 216 -7.71 -17.71 -1.17
CA GLN A 216 -8.07 -16.60 -2.05
C GLN A 216 -9.12 -15.69 -1.43
N LEU A 217 -8.97 -14.39 -1.56
CA LEU A 217 -9.95 -13.40 -1.14
C LEU A 217 -10.88 -13.08 -2.30
N TYR A 218 -12.17 -13.07 -2.03
CA TYR A 218 -13.19 -12.66 -2.98
C TYR A 218 -13.81 -11.34 -2.53
N ILE A 219 -13.98 -10.40 -3.48
CA ILE A 219 -14.60 -9.10 -3.22
C ILE A 219 -16.12 -9.27 -3.04
N ARG A 220 -16.70 -10.13 -3.88
CA ARG A 220 -18.17 -10.33 -3.93
C ARG A 220 -18.53 -11.79 -3.69
N SER A 221 -19.74 -11.98 -3.17
CA SER A 221 -20.49 -13.22 -3.10
C SER A 221 -21.82 -13.04 -3.82
N GLU A 222 -22.66 -14.07 -3.84
CA GLU A 222 -24.01 -13.99 -4.40
C GLU A 222 -24.88 -12.89 -3.77
N ASN A 223 -24.62 -12.55 -2.51
CA ASN A 223 -25.39 -11.58 -1.72
C ASN A 223 -24.74 -10.18 -1.62
N GLY A 224 -23.78 -9.85 -2.50
CA GLY A 224 -23.07 -8.58 -2.47
C GLY A 224 -21.60 -8.70 -2.04
N PHE A 225 -21.10 -7.77 -1.24
CA PHE A 225 -19.72 -7.85 -0.73
C PHE A 225 -19.57 -8.97 0.30
N THR A 226 -18.41 -9.67 0.25
CA THR A 226 -18.11 -10.71 1.23
C THR A 226 -17.97 -10.12 2.64
N GLU A 227 -18.33 -10.90 3.68
CA GLU A 227 -18.14 -10.50 5.08
C GLU A 227 -16.68 -10.14 5.38
N GLU A 228 -15.73 -10.83 4.73
CA GLU A 228 -14.31 -10.54 4.89
C GLU A 228 -13.96 -9.15 4.35
N LEU A 229 -14.47 -8.78 3.17
CA LEU A 229 -14.25 -7.45 2.64
C LEU A 229 -14.88 -6.37 3.52
N GLN A 230 -16.12 -6.59 3.97
CA GLN A 230 -16.81 -5.67 4.89
C GLN A 230 -16.00 -5.43 6.17
N ARG A 231 -15.44 -6.51 6.76
CA ARG A 231 -14.55 -6.42 7.92
C ARG A 231 -13.26 -5.63 7.61
N ILE A 232 -12.67 -5.80 6.42
CA ILE A 232 -11.46 -5.05 6.00
C ILE A 232 -11.77 -3.56 5.92
N TYR A 233 -12.89 -3.20 5.37
CA TYR A 233 -13.32 -1.80 5.32
C TYR A 233 -13.66 -1.25 6.70
N ASP A 234 -14.33 -2.04 7.55
CA ASP A 234 -14.74 -1.70 8.91
C ASP A 234 -15.28 -0.26 9.04
N THR A 235 -16.15 0.09 8.11
CA THR A 235 -16.71 1.44 8.06
C THR A 235 -18.09 1.52 8.70
N GLY A 236 -18.68 0.37 9.07
CA GLY A 236 -20.05 0.30 9.62
C GLY A 236 -21.14 0.88 8.69
N LYS A 237 -20.79 1.21 7.45
CA LYS A 237 -21.71 1.71 6.41
C LYS A 237 -21.33 1.08 5.08
N GLU A 238 -22.32 0.82 4.24
CA GLU A 238 -22.12 0.45 2.83
C GLU A 238 -21.22 1.50 2.16
N VAL A 239 -20.06 1.07 1.74
CA VAL A 239 -19.19 1.91 0.90
C VAL A 239 -19.67 1.74 -0.52
N ASP A 240 -20.18 2.82 -1.12
CA ASP A 240 -20.58 2.86 -2.53
C ASP A 240 -19.29 2.81 -3.37
N LEU A 241 -18.92 1.60 -3.81
CA LEU A 241 -17.77 1.31 -4.64
C LEU A 241 -18.17 1.31 -6.12
N THR A 242 -18.79 2.41 -6.59
CA THR A 242 -19.04 2.63 -8.03
C THR A 242 -17.79 3.10 -8.77
#